data_05c7d9dcbaaf29c5d1614441eed08e25
#
_entry.id   05c7d9dcbaaf29c5d1614441eed08e25
#
_cell.length_a   1.000
_cell.length_b   1.000
_cell.length_c   1.000
_cell.angle_alpha   90.00
_cell.angle_beta   90.00
_cell.angle_gamma   90.00
#
_symmetry.space_group_name_H-M   'P 1'
#
loop_
_entity.id
_entity.type
_entity.pdbx_description
1 polymer ?
#
loop_
_entity_poly.entity_id
_entity_poly.type
_entity_poly.pdbx_seq_one_letter_code
_entity_poly.pdbx_strand_id
1 'polypeptide(L)'
;EVRGEVYFPTQEFEAFNEERRTRNVQRQADGAPLLQVFANPRNAAAGSLRQKNPAVTASRPLAMIAHGVGAITPAPGERLPTWQHEWYELLAGWGLPVSPYTTVVRGRSEREAYIEHYAAHRHDLIHEIDGIVFKLDDHSLQRRLGHTSRVPRWATAYKYPPEEVRTRLLDIAVQVGRTGRVTPFGMMEPVLVAGSTVARATLHNATEVARKGVRVGDMVIVRKAGDVIPEILGPVADLRDGSEREFVMPTHCPSCGTELAPAKDGDVDLRCPNTRSCPAQLTERIAHIGSRGALDIEGLGDEAAGALTRPDAGRREALTALAAGRSLETERGRLGLPAGELDALHASQRVEAVEELLRQAGIAEQTPVLTGEATLFDLTEDDLREVFVWRPVSRRGAPTGDWRLSRFFWTKQSYDADGEVKKATAPGKNAIAMLSQLRDARTRPLWRILVALSVRHVGPTAARALAARFRSLEALCQADVSELAEVDGVGSTIAESWVRWREVDWHREILSRWEAAGVRTQEEASDLQEEPARTLEGLTVVVTGSLEGFTRDSAKEAIVLRGGKASGSVSKKTSFVVVGDKAGSKETKARELGLTILDEDGFVALLEGGPQTVS
;
A
#
# COMPACT_ATOMS: atom_id res chain seq x y z
N GLU A 1 -19.74 17.24 0.33
CA GLU A 1 -18.67 16.37 -0.20
C GLU A 1 -19.15 15.70 -1.48
N VAL A 2 -18.34 15.76 -2.56
CA VAL A 2 -18.58 15.01 -3.81
C VAL A 2 -17.46 13.99 -3.98
N ARG A 3 -17.82 12.77 -4.32
CA ARG A 3 -16.90 11.66 -4.57
C ARG A 3 -16.84 11.36 -6.05
N GLY A 4 -15.65 11.25 -6.57
CA GLY A 4 -15.42 11.00 -8.00
C GLY A 4 -14.14 10.22 -8.24
N GLU A 5 -13.98 9.75 -9.47
CA GLU A 5 -12.77 9.10 -9.96
C GLU A 5 -12.15 9.97 -11.06
N VAL A 6 -10.85 10.21 -10.94
CA VAL A 6 -10.10 10.88 -12.01
C VAL A 6 -9.50 9.84 -12.92
N TYR A 7 -9.70 10.00 -14.21
CA TYR A 7 -9.28 9.05 -15.21
C TYR A 7 -8.63 9.74 -16.41
N PHE A 8 -8.02 8.95 -17.27
CA PHE A 8 -7.48 9.40 -18.55
C PHE A 8 -8.47 8.93 -19.63
N PRO A 9 -9.14 9.84 -20.38
CA PRO A 9 -10.02 9.42 -21.47
C PRO A 9 -9.24 8.63 -22.52
N THR A 10 -9.83 7.57 -23.05
CA THR A 10 -9.14 6.60 -23.93
C THR A 10 -8.56 7.28 -25.16
N GLN A 11 -9.34 8.09 -25.85
CA GLN A 11 -8.87 8.80 -27.06
C GLN A 11 -7.75 9.80 -26.76
N GLU A 12 -7.90 10.58 -25.68
CA GLU A 12 -6.90 11.53 -25.23
C GLU A 12 -5.61 10.85 -24.78
N PHE A 13 -5.71 9.67 -24.17
CA PHE A 13 -4.56 8.86 -23.78
C PHE A 13 -3.76 8.38 -24.99
N GLU A 14 -4.44 7.92 -26.02
CA GLU A 14 -3.81 7.48 -27.27
C GLU A 14 -3.14 8.66 -27.98
N ALA A 15 -3.84 9.78 -28.14
CA ALA A 15 -3.31 10.99 -28.74
C ALA A 15 -2.07 11.51 -27.97
N PHE A 16 -2.13 11.52 -26.65
CA PHE A 16 -1.03 11.94 -25.78
C PHE A 16 0.21 11.03 -25.92
N ASN A 17 0.00 9.73 -26.06
CA ASN A 17 1.10 8.79 -26.28
C ASN A 17 1.68 8.92 -27.68
N GLU A 18 0.87 9.16 -28.70
CA GLU A 18 1.35 9.32 -30.08
C GLU A 18 2.19 10.59 -30.23
N GLU A 19 1.78 11.69 -29.61
CA GLU A 19 2.60 12.90 -29.55
C GLU A 19 3.98 12.61 -28.90
N ARG A 20 4.02 11.80 -27.83
CA ARG A 20 5.28 11.41 -27.18
C ARG A 20 6.15 10.52 -28.07
N ARG A 21 5.55 9.58 -28.80
CA ARG A 21 6.29 8.74 -29.77
C ARG A 21 6.91 9.62 -30.85
N THR A 22 6.15 10.54 -31.42
CA THR A 22 6.62 11.49 -32.44
C THR A 22 7.78 12.35 -31.91
N ARG A 23 7.63 12.93 -30.71
CA ARG A 23 8.70 13.69 -30.06
C ARG A 23 9.93 12.85 -29.75
N ASN A 24 9.76 11.57 -29.43
CA ASN A 24 10.86 10.65 -29.16
C ASN A 24 11.71 10.36 -30.40
N VAL A 25 11.14 10.35 -31.59
CA VAL A 25 11.91 10.22 -32.84
C VAL A 25 12.91 11.38 -32.95
N GLN A 26 12.46 12.63 -32.73
CA GLN A 26 13.33 13.81 -32.76
C GLN A 26 14.36 13.76 -31.62
N ARG A 27 13.93 13.47 -30.39
CA ARG A 27 14.83 13.39 -29.22
C ARG A 27 15.90 12.32 -29.37
N GLN A 28 15.57 11.23 -30.05
CA GLN A 28 16.54 10.16 -30.35
C GLN A 28 17.60 10.65 -31.35
N ALA A 29 17.20 11.42 -32.35
CA ALA A 29 18.13 12.02 -33.31
C ALA A 29 19.07 13.04 -32.62
N ASP A 30 18.54 13.80 -31.65
CA ASP A 30 19.26 14.81 -30.89
C ASP A 30 20.09 14.21 -29.70
N GLY A 31 20.05 12.88 -29.49
CA GLY A 31 20.72 12.23 -28.36
C GLY A 31 20.12 12.57 -26.99
N ALA A 32 18.92 13.15 -26.94
CA ALA A 32 18.23 13.56 -25.72
C ALA A 32 17.49 12.36 -25.05
N PRO A 33 17.29 12.39 -23.72
CA PRO A 33 16.52 11.35 -23.02
C PRO A 33 15.10 11.24 -23.56
N LEU A 34 14.62 10.02 -23.80
CA LEU A 34 13.29 9.76 -24.33
C LEU A 34 12.21 10.10 -23.30
N LEU A 35 11.07 10.59 -23.79
CA LEU A 35 9.87 10.76 -23.00
C LEU A 35 9.24 9.39 -22.72
N GLN A 36 8.76 9.20 -21.51
CA GLN A 36 8.04 7.98 -21.14
C GLN A 36 6.71 7.88 -21.91
N VAL A 37 6.51 6.82 -22.67
CA VAL A 37 5.22 6.43 -23.22
C VAL A 37 4.52 5.58 -22.16
N PHE A 38 3.25 5.88 -21.88
CA PHE A 38 2.51 5.19 -20.84
C PHE A 38 1.84 3.94 -21.40
N ALA A 39 1.91 2.84 -20.67
CA ALA A 39 1.36 1.57 -21.11
C ALA A 39 -0.14 1.41 -20.78
N ASN A 40 -0.64 2.11 -19.76
CA ASN A 40 -1.99 1.93 -19.25
C ASN A 40 -2.59 3.27 -18.79
N PRO A 41 -3.81 3.64 -19.22
CA PRO A 41 -4.43 4.91 -18.88
C PRO A 41 -4.75 5.05 -17.38
N ARG A 42 -5.15 3.98 -16.70
CA ARG A 42 -5.41 3.98 -15.25
C ARG A 42 -4.15 4.35 -14.45
N ASN A 43 -3.04 3.68 -14.75
CA ASN A 43 -1.76 3.96 -14.09
C ASN A 43 -1.22 5.35 -14.45
N ALA A 44 -1.41 5.78 -15.69
CA ALA A 44 -1.04 7.12 -16.15
C ALA A 44 -1.83 8.20 -15.41
N ALA A 45 -3.15 8.03 -15.23
CA ALA A 45 -3.99 8.95 -14.47
C ALA A 45 -3.55 9.03 -12.99
N ALA A 46 -3.42 7.89 -12.33
CA ALA A 46 -2.96 7.81 -10.94
C ALA A 46 -1.58 8.45 -10.75
N GLY A 47 -0.64 8.18 -11.66
CA GLY A 47 0.69 8.77 -11.67
C GLY A 47 0.67 10.27 -11.94
N SER A 48 -0.30 10.75 -12.72
CA SER A 48 -0.47 12.16 -13.06
C SER A 48 -0.94 12.99 -11.86
N LEU A 49 -1.91 12.48 -11.10
CA LEU A 49 -2.40 13.15 -9.88
C LEU A 49 -1.35 13.23 -8.77
N ARG A 50 -0.35 12.36 -8.81
CA ARG A 50 0.70 12.26 -7.79
C ARG A 50 1.92 13.13 -8.09
N GLN A 51 1.88 13.95 -9.15
CA GLN A 51 2.99 14.84 -9.48
C GLN A 51 3.11 15.96 -8.45
N LYS A 52 4.33 16.24 -8.00
CA LYS A 52 4.60 17.35 -7.09
C LYS A 52 4.45 18.70 -7.77
N ASN A 53 4.83 18.78 -9.05
CA ASN A 53 4.64 19.99 -9.84
C ASN A 53 3.24 19.95 -10.47
N PRO A 54 2.30 20.79 -10.01
CA PRO A 54 0.95 20.83 -10.55
C PRO A 54 0.90 21.19 -12.03
N ALA A 55 1.90 21.90 -12.57
CA ALA A 55 1.99 22.19 -14.00
C ALA A 55 2.13 20.92 -14.85
N VAL A 56 2.78 19.87 -14.32
CA VAL A 56 2.87 18.56 -15.00
C VAL A 56 1.50 17.88 -15.05
N THR A 57 0.74 17.93 -13.96
CA THR A 57 -0.65 17.42 -13.92
C THR A 57 -1.54 18.21 -14.88
N ALA A 58 -1.48 19.54 -14.85
CA ALA A 58 -2.26 20.41 -15.70
C ALA A 58 -1.97 20.23 -17.22
N SER A 59 -0.77 19.76 -17.57
CA SER A 59 -0.41 19.46 -18.96
C SER A 59 -0.97 18.13 -19.48
N ARG A 60 -1.70 17.37 -18.66
CA ARG A 60 -2.25 16.05 -19.01
C ARG A 60 -3.77 16.15 -19.14
N PRO A 61 -4.36 15.62 -20.23
CA PRO A 61 -5.80 15.69 -20.46
C PRO A 61 -6.56 14.70 -19.58
N LEU A 62 -6.57 14.95 -18.27
CA LEU A 62 -7.31 14.18 -17.29
C LEU A 62 -8.77 14.64 -17.23
N ALA A 63 -9.66 13.71 -16.96
CA ALA A 63 -11.07 13.98 -16.71
C ALA A 63 -11.49 13.37 -15.36
N MET A 64 -12.67 13.76 -14.86
CA MET A 64 -13.25 13.25 -13.63
C MET A 64 -14.69 12.81 -13.88
N ILE A 65 -15.14 11.77 -13.19
CA ILE A 65 -16.54 11.37 -13.11
C ILE A 65 -16.96 11.35 -11.66
N ALA A 66 -17.99 12.11 -11.31
CA ALA A 66 -18.64 12.07 -10.01
C ALA A 66 -19.51 10.81 -9.91
N HIS A 67 -19.32 10.04 -8.85
CA HIS A 67 -20.02 8.77 -8.63
C HIS A 67 -20.78 8.69 -7.30
N GLY A 68 -20.78 9.74 -6.50
CA GLY A 68 -21.49 9.78 -5.23
C GLY A 68 -21.29 11.06 -4.47
N VAL A 69 -22.06 11.19 -3.42
CA VAL A 69 -21.99 12.28 -2.45
C VAL A 69 -21.58 11.75 -1.07
N GLY A 70 -20.91 12.59 -0.30
CA GLY A 70 -20.62 12.35 1.10
C GLY A 70 -21.49 13.25 1.99
N ALA A 71 -20.87 13.89 3.00
CA ALA A 71 -21.55 14.84 3.85
C ALA A 71 -22.11 16.01 3.04
N ILE A 72 -23.37 16.37 3.30
CA ILE A 72 -24.07 17.47 2.66
C ILE A 72 -24.84 18.27 3.71
N THR A 73 -24.79 19.58 3.58
CA THR A 73 -25.58 20.50 4.41
C THR A 73 -26.59 21.18 3.50
N PRO A 74 -27.89 20.80 3.56
CA PRO A 74 -28.91 21.40 2.72
C PRO A 74 -29.18 22.84 3.15
N ALA A 75 -29.59 23.67 2.18
CA ALA A 75 -30.11 24.99 2.51
C ALA A 75 -31.45 24.87 3.25
N PRO A 76 -31.83 25.87 4.09
CA PRO A 76 -33.13 25.84 4.78
C PRO A 76 -34.30 25.65 3.81
N GLY A 77 -35.05 24.56 3.99
CA GLY A 77 -36.22 24.22 3.14
C GLY A 77 -35.86 23.42 1.86
N GLU A 78 -34.59 23.15 1.60
CA GLU A 78 -34.19 22.31 0.48
C GLU A 78 -34.43 20.82 0.81
N ARG A 79 -35.07 20.12 -0.14
CA ARG A 79 -35.27 18.67 -0.03
C ARG A 79 -34.13 17.96 -0.75
N LEU A 80 -33.47 17.06 -0.04
CA LEU A 80 -32.43 16.20 -0.63
C LEU A 80 -33.08 15.08 -1.46
N PRO A 81 -32.44 14.64 -2.54
CA PRO A 81 -32.84 13.48 -3.32
C PRO A 81 -33.02 12.22 -2.47
N THR A 82 -34.09 11.46 -2.76
CA THR A 82 -34.41 10.20 -2.08
C THR A 82 -33.93 8.96 -2.85
N TRP A 83 -33.62 9.15 -4.12
CA TRP A 83 -33.12 8.10 -5.01
C TRP A 83 -31.70 8.38 -5.47
N GLN A 84 -30.92 7.32 -5.70
CA GLN A 84 -29.52 7.43 -6.11
C GLN A 84 -29.37 8.11 -7.49
N HIS A 85 -30.27 7.83 -8.44
CA HIS A 85 -30.22 8.45 -9.77
C HIS A 85 -30.49 9.96 -9.72
N GLU A 86 -31.38 10.44 -8.84
CA GLU A 86 -31.64 11.86 -8.64
C GLU A 86 -30.40 12.64 -8.18
N TRP A 87 -29.51 11.98 -7.41
CA TRP A 87 -28.23 12.57 -7.05
C TRP A 87 -27.32 12.80 -8.25
N TYR A 88 -27.33 11.89 -9.22
CA TYR A 88 -26.56 12.09 -10.46
C TYR A 88 -27.13 13.23 -11.30
N GLU A 89 -28.45 13.36 -11.37
CA GLU A 89 -29.12 14.47 -12.04
C GLU A 89 -28.80 15.80 -11.37
N LEU A 90 -28.81 15.86 -10.03
CA LEU A 90 -28.45 17.04 -9.25
C LEU A 90 -26.96 17.42 -9.45
N LEU A 91 -26.05 16.45 -9.40
CA LEU A 91 -24.63 16.68 -9.66
C LEU A 91 -24.40 17.22 -11.08
N ALA A 92 -25.08 16.66 -12.07
CA ALA A 92 -25.04 17.16 -13.45
C ALA A 92 -25.61 18.58 -13.55
N GLY A 93 -26.69 18.88 -12.83
CA GLY A 93 -27.29 20.21 -12.73
C GLY A 93 -26.34 21.25 -12.11
N TRP A 94 -25.42 20.84 -11.24
CA TRP A 94 -24.34 21.69 -10.71
C TRP A 94 -23.13 21.80 -11.64
N GLY A 95 -23.20 21.20 -12.84
CA GLY A 95 -22.11 21.20 -13.81
C GLY A 95 -20.99 20.21 -13.50
N LEU A 96 -21.21 19.26 -12.59
CA LEU A 96 -20.23 18.21 -12.32
C LEU A 96 -20.38 17.07 -13.32
N PRO A 97 -19.29 16.52 -13.86
CA PRO A 97 -19.35 15.44 -14.82
C PRO A 97 -19.81 14.14 -14.14
N VAL A 98 -20.86 13.55 -14.66
CA VAL A 98 -21.38 12.23 -14.26
C VAL A 98 -21.24 11.24 -15.43
N SER A 99 -21.24 9.95 -15.14
CA SER A 99 -21.10 8.93 -16.18
C SER A 99 -22.34 8.94 -17.10
N PRO A 100 -22.17 9.06 -18.43
CA PRO A 100 -23.28 8.96 -19.37
C PRO A 100 -23.85 7.54 -19.49
N TYR A 101 -23.17 6.57 -18.91
CA TYR A 101 -23.53 5.14 -18.94
C TYR A 101 -24.38 4.71 -17.74
N THR A 102 -24.62 5.60 -16.78
CA THR A 102 -25.44 5.31 -15.60
C THR A 102 -26.92 5.25 -15.98
N THR A 103 -27.60 4.19 -15.59
CA THR A 103 -29.04 4.00 -15.81
C THR A 103 -29.68 3.23 -14.65
N VAL A 104 -30.99 3.38 -14.50
CA VAL A 104 -31.78 2.59 -13.55
C VAL A 104 -32.21 1.30 -14.22
N VAL A 105 -31.86 0.15 -13.62
CA VAL A 105 -32.25 -1.18 -14.10
C VAL A 105 -33.17 -1.86 -13.10
N ARG A 106 -34.23 -2.52 -13.56
CA ARG A 106 -35.22 -3.16 -12.73
C ARG A 106 -35.26 -4.67 -12.96
N GLY A 107 -35.31 -5.40 -11.86
CA GLY A 107 -35.39 -6.85 -11.93
C GLY A 107 -34.10 -7.52 -12.44
N ARG A 108 -34.18 -8.82 -12.64
CA ARG A 108 -33.00 -9.64 -13.02
C ARG A 108 -32.66 -9.48 -14.50
N SER A 109 -33.66 -9.51 -15.36
CA SER A 109 -33.49 -9.50 -16.82
C SER A 109 -32.76 -8.25 -17.32
N GLU A 110 -33.18 -7.05 -16.83
CA GLU A 110 -32.53 -5.80 -17.24
C GLU A 110 -31.08 -5.72 -16.74
N ARG A 111 -30.79 -6.25 -15.53
CA ARG A 111 -29.41 -6.31 -15.00
C ARG A 111 -28.53 -7.23 -15.84
N GLU A 112 -29.04 -8.41 -16.22
CA GLU A 112 -28.31 -9.34 -17.07
C GLU A 112 -28.04 -8.73 -18.46
N ALA A 113 -29.03 -8.11 -19.06
CA ALA A 113 -28.89 -7.42 -20.34
C ALA A 113 -27.86 -6.26 -20.27
N TYR A 114 -27.84 -5.51 -19.16
CA TYR A 114 -26.85 -4.46 -18.94
C TYR A 114 -25.43 -5.01 -18.83
N ILE A 115 -25.26 -6.13 -18.11
CA ILE A 115 -23.97 -6.83 -18.00
C ILE A 115 -23.48 -7.30 -19.38
N GLU A 116 -24.35 -7.97 -20.14
CA GLU A 116 -24.02 -8.51 -21.45
C GLU A 116 -23.69 -7.40 -22.46
N HIS A 117 -24.44 -6.30 -22.44
CA HIS A 117 -24.20 -5.15 -23.30
C HIS A 117 -22.77 -4.61 -23.11
N TYR A 118 -22.38 -4.32 -21.87
CA TYR A 118 -21.05 -3.77 -21.60
C TYR A 118 -19.93 -4.81 -21.61
N ALA A 119 -20.22 -6.09 -21.52
CA ALA A 119 -19.25 -7.15 -21.82
C ALA A 119 -18.79 -7.08 -23.27
N ALA A 120 -19.75 -6.85 -24.20
CA ALA A 120 -19.47 -6.76 -25.63
C ALA A 120 -18.82 -5.41 -26.04
N HIS A 121 -19.14 -4.32 -25.33
CA HIS A 121 -18.79 -2.95 -25.71
C HIS A 121 -17.81 -2.28 -24.72
N ARG A 122 -17.12 -3.04 -23.89
CA ARG A 122 -16.25 -2.49 -22.84
C ARG A 122 -15.08 -1.63 -23.34
N HIS A 123 -14.68 -1.82 -24.61
CA HIS A 123 -13.60 -1.08 -25.26
C HIS A 123 -14.07 0.16 -26.04
N ASP A 124 -15.39 0.35 -26.18
CA ASP A 124 -15.99 1.45 -26.94
C ASP A 124 -16.29 2.67 -26.06
N LEU A 125 -15.93 2.59 -24.77
CA LEU A 125 -16.24 3.61 -23.78
C LEU A 125 -15.17 4.71 -23.74
N ILE A 126 -15.57 5.86 -23.17
CA ILE A 126 -14.64 6.99 -22.96
C ILE A 126 -13.51 6.68 -21.98
N HIS A 127 -13.62 5.61 -21.22
CA HIS A 127 -12.60 5.10 -20.30
C HIS A 127 -12.64 3.57 -20.25
N GLU A 128 -11.54 2.95 -19.92
CA GLU A 128 -11.48 1.51 -19.67
C GLU A 128 -12.32 1.13 -18.46
N ILE A 129 -12.96 -0.04 -18.53
CA ILE A 129 -13.71 -0.64 -17.41
C ILE A 129 -13.26 -2.08 -17.19
N ASP A 130 -13.24 -2.50 -15.92
CA ASP A 130 -13.01 -3.87 -15.48
C ASP A 130 -14.29 -4.54 -14.95
N GLY A 131 -15.39 -3.79 -14.88
CA GLY A 131 -16.66 -4.25 -14.36
C GLY A 131 -17.72 -3.17 -14.28
N ILE A 132 -18.84 -3.52 -13.65
CA ILE A 132 -20.00 -2.68 -13.45
C ILE A 132 -20.30 -2.61 -11.95
N VAL A 133 -20.75 -1.46 -11.47
CA VAL A 133 -21.20 -1.29 -10.09
C VAL A 133 -22.72 -1.12 -10.06
N PHE A 134 -23.40 -2.01 -9.36
CA PHE A 134 -24.81 -1.88 -9.03
C PHE A 134 -24.96 -1.25 -7.65
N LYS A 135 -25.81 -0.25 -7.56
CA LYS A 135 -26.19 0.42 -6.31
C LYS A 135 -27.69 0.33 -6.13
N LEU A 136 -28.16 0.14 -4.91
CA LEU A 136 -29.58 0.31 -4.63
C LEU A 136 -29.97 1.76 -4.89
N ASP A 137 -31.07 1.95 -5.60
CA ASP A 137 -31.53 3.29 -5.97
C ASP A 137 -32.19 4.01 -4.80
N ASP A 138 -32.91 3.30 -3.94
CA ASP A 138 -33.62 3.84 -2.77
C ASP A 138 -32.68 4.10 -1.59
N HIS A 139 -32.50 5.36 -1.22
CA HIS A 139 -31.65 5.79 -0.11
C HIS A 139 -32.16 5.31 1.27
N SER A 140 -33.44 5.07 1.43
CA SER A 140 -33.97 4.50 2.68
C SER A 140 -33.48 3.07 2.88
N LEU A 141 -33.45 2.29 1.78
CA LEU A 141 -32.87 0.93 1.78
C LEU A 141 -31.34 0.96 1.94
N GLN A 142 -30.65 1.93 1.33
CA GLN A 142 -29.21 2.09 1.52
C GLN A 142 -28.86 2.32 2.99
N ARG A 143 -29.58 3.22 3.68
CA ARG A 143 -29.42 3.48 5.12
C ARG A 143 -29.68 2.23 5.96
N ARG A 144 -30.74 1.47 5.66
CA ARG A 144 -31.09 0.22 6.37
C ARG A 144 -30.00 -0.85 6.25
N LEU A 145 -29.37 -0.99 5.07
CA LEU A 145 -28.26 -1.93 4.85
C LEU A 145 -26.97 -1.45 5.45
N GLY A 146 -26.74 -0.15 5.50
CA GLY A 146 -25.57 0.46 6.08
C GLY A 146 -24.27 0.14 5.36
N HIS A 147 -23.16 0.26 6.10
CA HIS A 147 -21.81 0.09 5.62
C HIS A 147 -21.06 -0.91 6.50
N THR A 148 -20.05 -1.54 5.96
CA THR A 148 -18.97 -2.15 6.74
C THR A 148 -17.93 -1.06 7.05
N SER A 149 -16.87 -1.40 7.79
CA SER A 149 -15.74 -0.49 8.02
C SER A 149 -15.04 -0.01 6.73
N ARG A 150 -15.33 -0.65 5.59
CA ARG A 150 -14.64 -0.37 4.32
C ARG A 150 -15.56 -0.10 3.14
N VAL A 151 -16.72 -0.72 3.09
CA VAL A 151 -17.57 -0.71 1.89
C VAL A 151 -19.05 -0.64 2.24
N PRO A 152 -19.88 -0.01 1.39
CA PRO A 152 -21.33 -0.04 1.53
C PRO A 152 -21.89 -1.44 1.29
N ARG A 153 -22.95 -1.83 2.03
CA ARG A 153 -23.65 -3.11 1.83
C ARG A 153 -24.72 -3.03 0.73
N TRP A 154 -25.02 -1.84 0.27
CA TRP A 154 -26.02 -1.53 -0.73
C TRP A 154 -25.44 -1.37 -2.15
N ALA A 155 -24.14 -1.57 -2.31
CA ALA A 155 -23.47 -1.55 -3.60
C ALA A 155 -22.66 -2.84 -3.79
N THR A 156 -22.65 -3.34 -5.03
CA THR A 156 -21.88 -4.52 -5.42
C THR A 156 -21.25 -4.30 -6.80
N ALA A 157 -20.04 -4.81 -6.98
CA ALA A 157 -19.36 -4.79 -8.27
C ALA A 157 -19.49 -6.16 -8.95
N TYR A 158 -19.89 -6.15 -10.21
CA TYR A 158 -19.74 -7.28 -11.11
C TYR A 158 -18.45 -7.07 -11.93
N LYS A 159 -17.47 -7.93 -11.78
CA LYS A 159 -16.20 -7.87 -12.52
C LYS A 159 -16.24 -8.78 -13.72
N TYR A 160 -15.84 -8.24 -14.88
CA TYR A 160 -15.66 -9.06 -16.07
C TYR A 160 -14.48 -10.03 -15.91
N PRO A 161 -14.50 -11.16 -16.61
CA PRO A 161 -13.34 -12.04 -16.63
C PRO A 161 -12.10 -11.25 -17.10
N PRO A 162 -10.99 -11.32 -16.34
CA PRO A 162 -9.74 -10.69 -16.74
C PRO A 162 -9.15 -11.34 -17.98
N GLU A 163 -8.34 -10.58 -18.71
CA GLU A 163 -7.56 -11.09 -19.83
C GLU A 163 -6.56 -12.15 -19.35
N GLU A 164 -6.53 -13.30 -20.02
CA GLU A 164 -5.60 -14.40 -19.78
C GLU A 164 -4.65 -14.56 -20.96
N VAL A 165 -3.37 -14.61 -20.69
CA VAL A 165 -2.33 -14.78 -21.69
C VAL A 165 -1.40 -15.93 -21.31
N ARG A 166 -0.67 -16.46 -22.30
CA ARG A 166 0.30 -17.53 -22.11
C ARG A 166 1.71 -16.98 -22.23
N THR A 167 2.60 -17.42 -21.34
CA THR A 167 4.02 -17.08 -21.39
C THR A 167 4.85 -18.18 -20.74
N ARG A 168 6.16 -18.24 -21.08
CA ARG A 168 7.07 -19.23 -20.51
C ARG A 168 7.54 -18.80 -19.12
N LEU A 169 7.43 -19.73 -18.18
CA LEU A 169 7.98 -19.58 -16.82
C LEU A 169 9.47 -19.93 -16.83
N LEU A 170 10.31 -18.93 -16.71
CA LEU A 170 11.77 -19.07 -16.76
C LEU A 170 12.35 -19.62 -15.46
N ASP A 171 11.81 -19.15 -14.33
CA ASP A 171 12.25 -19.57 -12.99
C ASP A 171 11.19 -19.26 -11.94
N ILE A 172 11.31 -19.86 -10.75
CA ILE A 172 10.53 -19.52 -9.55
C ILE A 172 11.51 -19.10 -8.47
N ALA A 173 11.51 -17.81 -8.18
CA ALA A 173 12.31 -17.22 -7.12
C ALA A 173 11.47 -16.99 -5.86
N VAL A 174 12.11 -16.68 -4.74
CA VAL A 174 11.45 -16.32 -3.49
C VAL A 174 11.90 -14.95 -3.00
N GLN A 175 10.99 -14.22 -2.36
CA GLN A 175 11.30 -12.96 -1.68
C GLN A 175 10.91 -13.04 -0.21
N VAL A 176 11.59 -12.25 0.62
CA VAL A 176 11.35 -12.18 2.07
C VAL A 176 10.75 -10.83 2.40
N GLY A 177 9.50 -10.82 2.81
CA GLY A 177 8.79 -9.60 3.18
C GLY A 177 9.16 -9.11 4.59
N ARG A 178 8.67 -7.93 4.95
CA ARG A 178 8.99 -7.24 6.23
C ARG A 178 8.68 -8.05 7.51
N THR A 179 7.77 -9.01 7.45
CA THR A 179 7.40 -9.91 8.57
C THR A 179 8.07 -11.28 8.47
N GLY A 180 9.10 -11.40 7.64
CA GLY A 180 9.84 -12.63 7.41
C GLY A 180 9.16 -13.64 6.48
N ARG A 181 7.91 -13.41 6.04
CA ARG A 181 7.21 -14.33 5.13
C ARG A 181 8.00 -14.50 3.84
N VAL A 182 8.28 -15.75 3.47
CA VAL A 182 8.98 -16.11 2.24
C VAL A 182 7.95 -16.51 1.18
N THR A 183 7.84 -15.69 0.14
CA THR A 183 6.81 -15.81 -0.87
C THR A 183 7.42 -16.18 -2.22
N PRO A 184 7.03 -17.30 -2.85
CA PRO A 184 7.46 -17.65 -4.20
C PRO A 184 6.74 -16.78 -5.24
N PHE A 185 7.48 -16.43 -6.30
CA PHE A 185 6.96 -15.74 -7.47
C PHE A 185 7.61 -16.27 -8.75
N GLY A 186 6.84 -16.35 -9.82
CA GLY A 186 7.34 -16.75 -11.14
C GLY A 186 8.05 -15.61 -11.83
N MET A 187 9.21 -15.90 -12.41
CA MET A 187 9.92 -15.08 -13.38
C MET A 187 9.60 -15.61 -14.78
N MET A 188 9.06 -14.77 -15.65
CA MET A 188 8.49 -15.18 -16.94
C MET A 188 9.11 -14.40 -18.09
N GLU A 189 9.01 -14.93 -19.28
CA GLU A 189 9.18 -14.11 -20.48
C GLU A 189 8.20 -12.94 -20.43
N PRO A 190 8.66 -11.69 -20.70
CA PRO A 190 7.79 -10.54 -20.64
C PRO A 190 6.61 -10.67 -21.61
N VAL A 191 5.39 -10.51 -21.10
CA VAL A 191 4.15 -10.63 -21.87
C VAL A 191 3.22 -9.45 -21.57
N LEU A 192 2.50 -9.00 -22.59
CA LEU A 192 1.51 -7.93 -22.46
C LEU A 192 0.20 -8.53 -21.89
N VAL A 193 -0.28 -7.99 -20.77
CA VAL A 193 -1.55 -8.38 -20.12
C VAL A 193 -2.27 -7.12 -19.64
N ALA A 194 -3.52 -6.94 -20.04
CA ALA A 194 -4.33 -5.79 -19.65
C ALA A 194 -3.51 -4.46 -19.69
N GLY A 195 -2.96 -4.17 -20.90
CA GLY A 195 -2.25 -2.93 -21.19
C GLY A 195 -0.91 -2.72 -20.46
N SER A 196 -0.31 -3.74 -19.81
CA SER A 196 1.05 -3.59 -19.29
C SER A 196 1.88 -4.85 -19.45
N THR A 197 3.21 -4.68 -19.62
CA THR A 197 4.15 -5.79 -19.74
C THR A 197 4.43 -6.38 -18.36
N VAL A 198 4.20 -7.68 -18.20
CA VAL A 198 4.39 -8.46 -16.99
C VAL A 198 5.51 -9.46 -17.19
N ALA A 199 6.51 -9.46 -16.31
CA ALA A 199 7.61 -10.42 -16.29
C ALA A 199 7.70 -11.18 -14.96
N ARG A 200 6.90 -10.80 -13.96
CA ARG A 200 6.85 -11.45 -12.65
C ARG A 200 5.40 -11.56 -12.17
N ALA A 201 5.04 -12.70 -11.58
CA ALA A 201 3.71 -12.91 -11.03
C ALA A 201 3.78 -13.74 -9.74
N THR A 202 2.86 -13.45 -8.80
CA THR A 202 2.85 -14.16 -7.52
C THR A 202 2.42 -15.62 -7.68
N LEU A 203 3.00 -16.47 -6.81
CA LEU A 203 2.60 -17.87 -6.60
C LEU A 203 2.12 -18.10 -5.15
N HIS A 204 2.01 -17.04 -4.36
CA HIS A 204 1.47 -16.96 -3.01
C HIS A 204 2.24 -17.75 -1.94
N ASN A 205 2.36 -19.06 -2.03
CA ASN A 205 3.11 -19.93 -1.14
C ASN A 205 3.44 -21.29 -1.80
N ALA A 206 4.27 -22.09 -1.16
CA ALA A 206 4.71 -23.39 -1.69
C ALA A 206 3.54 -24.37 -1.92
N THR A 207 2.53 -24.35 -1.06
CA THR A 207 1.33 -25.20 -1.19
C THR A 207 0.55 -24.84 -2.46
N GLU A 208 0.44 -23.55 -2.78
CA GLU A 208 -0.20 -23.08 -4.02
C GLU A 208 0.60 -23.46 -5.26
N VAL A 209 1.94 -23.41 -5.22
CA VAL A 209 2.78 -23.89 -6.32
C VAL A 209 2.51 -25.38 -6.59
N ALA A 210 2.51 -26.19 -5.53
CA ALA A 210 2.22 -27.62 -5.64
C ALA A 210 0.78 -27.89 -6.11
N ARG A 211 -0.21 -27.20 -5.53
CA ARG A 211 -1.63 -27.34 -5.92
C ARG A 211 -1.88 -27.00 -7.39
N LYS A 212 -1.23 -25.93 -7.88
CA LYS A 212 -1.31 -25.53 -9.29
C LYS A 212 -0.50 -26.45 -10.20
N GLY A 213 0.40 -27.24 -9.67
CA GLY A 213 1.26 -28.15 -10.42
C GLY A 213 2.23 -27.44 -11.38
N VAL A 214 2.62 -26.22 -11.05
CA VAL A 214 3.50 -25.36 -11.88
C VAL A 214 4.94 -25.80 -11.70
N ARG A 215 5.67 -25.91 -12.82
CA ARG A 215 7.10 -26.25 -12.88
C ARG A 215 7.90 -25.17 -13.59
N VAL A 216 9.15 -25.02 -13.22
CA VAL A 216 10.08 -24.15 -13.95
C VAL A 216 10.27 -24.70 -15.36
N GLY A 217 10.10 -23.86 -16.37
CA GLY A 217 10.09 -24.25 -17.78
C GLY A 217 8.70 -24.38 -18.39
N ASP A 218 7.62 -24.43 -17.59
CA ASP A 218 6.26 -24.52 -18.09
C ASP A 218 5.86 -23.34 -18.99
N MET A 219 5.01 -23.60 -19.96
CA MET A 219 4.12 -22.58 -20.50
C MET A 219 3.00 -22.37 -19.48
N VAL A 220 2.86 -21.17 -18.96
CA VAL A 220 1.87 -20.83 -17.91
C VAL A 220 0.82 -19.87 -18.42
N ILE A 221 -0.37 -19.95 -17.81
CA ILE A 221 -1.45 -18.99 -17.99
C ILE A 221 -1.32 -17.91 -16.92
N VAL A 222 -1.28 -16.65 -17.35
CA VAL A 222 -1.13 -15.47 -16.51
C VAL A 222 -2.31 -14.56 -16.71
N ARG A 223 -2.81 -14.00 -15.62
CA ARG A 223 -3.79 -12.91 -15.63
C ARG A 223 -3.45 -11.84 -14.60
N LYS A 224 -4.14 -10.73 -14.65
CA LYS A 224 -4.12 -9.74 -13.58
C LYS A 224 -5.42 -9.82 -12.78
N ALA A 225 -5.33 -10.21 -11.53
CA ALA A 225 -6.47 -10.18 -10.62
C ALA A 225 -6.97 -8.73 -10.45
N GLY A 226 -8.23 -8.47 -10.84
CA GLY A 226 -8.83 -7.12 -10.84
C GLY A 226 -8.05 -6.12 -11.71
N ASP A 227 -7.42 -6.59 -12.81
CA ASP A 227 -6.56 -5.84 -13.71
C ASP A 227 -5.35 -5.13 -13.04
N VAL A 228 -4.98 -5.56 -11.85
CA VAL A 228 -3.90 -4.94 -11.04
C VAL A 228 -2.77 -5.91 -10.74
N ILE A 229 -3.06 -7.04 -10.08
CA ILE A 229 -2.04 -7.95 -9.53
C ILE A 229 -1.82 -9.14 -10.47
N PRO A 230 -0.60 -9.28 -11.06
CA PRO A 230 -0.28 -10.46 -11.88
C PRO A 230 -0.26 -11.74 -11.02
N GLU A 231 -0.95 -12.77 -11.49
CA GLU A 231 -0.92 -14.11 -10.90
C GLU A 231 -0.81 -15.20 -11.97
N ILE A 232 -0.10 -16.26 -11.63
CA ILE A 232 -0.04 -17.49 -12.44
C ILE A 232 -1.22 -18.37 -12.03
N LEU A 233 -2.06 -18.73 -13.00
CA LEU A 233 -3.20 -19.61 -12.78
C LEU A 233 -2.80 -21.09 -12.73
N GLY A 234 -1.95 -21.50 -13.67
CA GLY A 234 -1.49 -22.88 -13.80
C GLY A 234 -0.68 -23.09 -15.06
N PRO A 235 -0.15 -24.30 -15.28
CA PRO A 235 0.56 -24.68 -16.47
C PRO A 235 -0.40 -25.02 -17.62
N VAL A 236 0.10 -24.91 -18.87
CA VAL A 236 -0.48 -25.57 -20.05
C VAL A 236 0.19 -26.93 -20.19
N ALA A 237 -0.33 -27.91 -19.44
CA ALA A 237 0.34 -29.21 -19.27
C ALA A 237 0.62 -29.95 -20.58
N ASP A 238 -0.24 -29.78 -21.58
CA ASP A 238 -0.10 -30.40 -22.90
C ASP A 238 1.11 -29.90 -23.72
N LEU A 239 1.73 -28.78 -23.27
CA LEU A 239 2.93 -28.22 -23.90
C LEU A 239 4.23 -28.62 -23.19
N ARG A 240 4.17 -29.51 -22.21
CA ARG A 240 5.36 -30.05 -21.55
C ARG A 240 6.13 -31.01 -22.47
N ASP A 241 7.45 -30.87 -22.43
CA ASP A 241 8.37 -31.73 -23.21
C ASP A 241 9.25 -32.62 -22.29
N GLY A 242 9.08 -32.52 -20.97
CA GLY A 242 9.83 -33.29 -19.98
C GLY A 242 11.08 -32.60 -19.46
N SER A 243 11.40 -31.40 -19.94
CA SER A 243 12.53 -30.58 -19.44
C SER A 243 12.16 -29.77 -18.19
N GLU A 244 10.88 -29.72 -17.84
CA GLU A 244 10.36 -28.93 -16.74
C GLU A 244 10.81 -29.47 -15.39
N ARG A 245 11.22 -28.55 -14.51
CA ARG A 245 11.75 -28.88 -13.18
C ARG A 245 10.77 -28.49 -12.08
N GLU A 246 10.65 -29.35 -11.08
CA GLU A 246 9.87 -29.01 -9.88
C GLU A 246 10.54 -27.88 -9.09
N PHE A 247 9.71 -27.00 -8.54
CA PHE A 247 10.16 -25.99 -7.59
C PHE A 247 10.28 -26.61 -6.20
N VAL A 248 11.44 -26.42 -5.60
CA VAL A 248 11.69 -26.81 -4.21
C VAL A 248 11.80 -25.54 -3.37
N MET A 249 10.91 -25.38 -2.40
CA MET A 249 10.96 -24.25 -1.47
C MET A 249 12.26 -24.31 -0.66
N PRO A 250 13.03 -23.21 -0.57
CA PRO A 250 14.24 -23.22 0.24
C PRO A 250 13.93 -23.47 1.71
N THR A 251 14.80 -24.21 2.38
CA THR A 251 14.72 -24.47 3.83
C THR A 251 15.38 -23.36 4.65
N HIS A 252 16.19 -22.53 4.03
CA HIS A 252 16.90 -21.43 4.66
C HIS A 252 16.56 -20.09 3.98
N CYS A 253 16.59 -19.02 4.76
CA CYS A 253 16.34 -17.68 4.27
C CYS A 253 17.38 -17.28 3.21
N PRO A 254 16.97 -16.89 1.98
CA PRO A 254 17.90 -16.53 0.92
C PRO A 254 18.72 -15.27 1.23
N SER A 255 18.31 -14.48 2.23
CA SER A 255 18.98 -13.23 2.61
C SER A 255 19.96 -13.37 3.78
N CYS A 256 19.64 -14.18 4.79
CA CYS A 256 20.46 -14.27 6.00
C CYS A 256 20.87 -15.71 6.38
N GLY A 257 20.49 -16.73 5.61
CA GLY A 257 20.85 -18.13 5.87
C GLY A 257 20.16 -18.79 7.06
N THR A 258 19.30 -18.08 7.80
CA THR A 258 18.58 -18.66 8.94
C THR A 258 17.54 -19.68 8.46
N GLU A 259 17.40 -20.80 9.17
CA GLU A 259 16.39 -21.82 8.89
C GLU A 259 14.99 -21.23 8.92
N LEU A 260 14.18 -21.56 7.92
CA LEU A 260 12.80 -21.10 7.80
C LEU A 260 11.87 -21.98 8.63
N ALA A 261 10.91 -21.36 9.30
CA ALA A 261 9.90 -22.04 10.11
C ALA A 261 8.50 -21.47 9.89
N PRO A 262 7.44 -22.26 10.08
CA PRO A 262 6.08 -21.73 10.16
C PRO A 262 5.92 -20.86 11.43
N ALA A 263 5.05 -19.85 11.40
CA ALA A 263 4.81 -19.00 12.57
C ALA A 263 4.05 -19.74 13.69
N LYS A 264 3.32 -20.77 13.35
CA LYS A 264 2.59 -21.67 14.24
C LYS A 264 2.39 -23.01 13.54
N ASP A 265 2.10 -24.06 14.30
CA ASP A 265 1.78 -25.36 13.74
C ASP A 265 0.60 -25.26 12.75
N GLY A 266 0.77 -25.86 11.58
CA GLY A 266 -0.20 -25.84 10.49
C GLY A 266 -0.22 -24.56 9.64
N ASP A 267 0.66 -23.58 9.89
CA ASP A 267 0.81 -22.42 8.99
C ASP A 267 1.47 -22.88 7.68
N VAL A 268 0.82 -22.59 6.57
CA VAL A 268 1.33 -22.90 5.21
C VAL A 268 2.46 -21.96 4.77
N ASP A 269 2.63 -20.82 5.46
CA ASP A 269 3.63 -19.82 5.16
C ASP A 269 4.92 -20.08 5.95
N LEU A 270 6.02 -20.29 5.26
CA LEU A 270 7.35 -20.28 5.85
C LEU A 270 7.85 -18.86 6.09
N ARG A 271 8.53 -18.66 7.21
CA ARG A 271 9.06 -17.37 7.63
C ARG A 271 10.51 -17.47 8.09
N CYS A 272 11.25 -16.40 7.86
CA CYS A 272 12.55 -16.22 8.48
C CYS A 272 12.34 -15.70 9.92
N PRO A 273 12.72 -16.46 10.95
CA PRO A 273 12.55 -16.04 12.36
C PRO A 273 13.55 -14.99 12.81
N ASN A 274 14.60 -14.72 12.03
CA ASN A 274 15.58 -13.67 12.31
C ASN A 274 14.98 -12.28 12.05
N THR A 275 14.08 -11.83 12.92
CA THR A 275 13.39 -10.54 12.75
C THR A 275 14.30 -9.34 12.97
N ARG A 276 15.33 -9.45 13.81
CA ARG A 276 16.21 -8.33 14.15
C ARG A 276 17.20 -8.00 13.03
N SER A 277 17.95 -8.99 12.56
CA SER A 277 19.13 -8.76 11.72
C SER A 277 19.05 -9.32 10.30
N CYS A 278 17.89 -9.87 9.87
CA CYS A 278 17.72 -10.28 8.48
C CYS A 278 17.71 -9.05 7.56
N PRO A 279 18.68 -8.92 6.64
CA PRO A 279 18.80 -7.70 5.82
C PRO A 279 17.58 -7.46 4.93
N ALA A 280 16.95 -8.53 4.39
CA ALA A 280 15.75 -8.38 3.58
C ALA A 280 14.56 -7.85 4.41
N GLN A 281 14.34 -8.38 5.62
CA GLN A 281 13.28 -7.89 6.50
C GLN A 281 13.50 -6.43 6.88
N LEU A 282 14.74 -6.06 7.21
CA LEU A 282 15.09 -4.68 7.54
C LEU A 282 14.82 -3.74 6.37
N THR A 283 15.27 -4.11 5.16
CA THR A 283 14.99 -3.31 3.94
C THR A 283 13.50 -3.03 3.78
N GLU A 284 12.67 -4.06 3.89
CA GLU A 284 11.22 -3.95 3.75
C GLU A 284 10.57 -3.13 4.87
N ARG A 285 11.10 -3.19 6.11
CA ARG A 285 10.62 -2.35 7.21
C ARG A 285 10.99 -0.88 7.03
N ILE A 286 12.22 -0.59 6.59
CA ILE A 286 12.65 0.79 6.26
C ILE A 286 11.82 1.36 5.11
N ALA A 287 11.60 0.60 4.03
CA ALA A 287 10.73 1.02 2.93
C ALA A 287 9.29 1.25 3.40
N HIS A 288 8.77 0.40 4.30
CA HIS A 288 7.45 0.58 4.89
C HIS A 288 7.35 1.86 5.72
N ILE A 289 8.35 2.18 6.53
CA ILE A 289 8.42 3.45 7.30
C ILE A 289 8.30 4.65 6.35
N GLY A 290 9.00 4.62 5.20
CA GLY A 290 8.93 5.64 4.17
C GLY A 290 7.60 5.69 3.39
N SER A 291 6.78 4.65 3.48
CA SER A 291 5.56 4.53 2.69
C SER A 291 4.48 5.55 3.08
N ARG A 292 3.55 5.82 2.13
CA ARG A 292 2.41 6.73 2.35
C ARG A 292 1.48 6.30 3.48
N GLY A 293 1.36 5.00 3.70
CA GLY A 293 0.54 4.44 4.78
C GLY A 293 1.13 4.68 6.16
N ALA A 294 2.44 4.93 6.25
CA ALA A 294 3.17 5.22 7.47
C ALA A 294 3.60 6.70 7.52
N LEU A 295 4.89 7.02 7.40
CA LEU A 295 5.39 8.38 7.60
C LEU A 295 5.42 9.24 6.34
N ASP A 296 5.24 8.65 5.15
CA ASP A 296 5.20 9.34 3.85
C ASP A 296 6.48 10.16 3.59
N ILE A 297 7.61 9.47 3.62
CA ILE A 297 8.94 10.06 3.42
C ILE A 297 9.34 9.89 1.95
N GLU A 298 9.32 10.98 1.21
CA GLU A 298 9.74 10.95 -0.19
C GLU A 298 11.23 10.62 -0.32
N GLY A 299 11.54 9.77 -1.29
CA GLY A 299 12.89 9.29 -1.53
C GLY A 299 13.30 8.09 -0.68
N LEU A 300 12.52 7.69 0.33
CA LEU A 300 12.74 6.49 1.14
C LEU A 300 11.84 5.33 0.67
N GLY A 301 11.96 4.94 -0.60
CA GLY A 301 11.32 3.75 -1.16
C GLY A 301 12.26 2.54 -1.17
N ASP A 302 11.84 1.46 -1.85
CA ASP A 302 12.53 0.16 -1.86
C ASP A 302 14.01 0.27 -2.28
N GLU A 303 14.34 1.08 -3.30
CA GLU A 303 15.71 1.27 -3.76
C GLU A 303 16.60 1.97 -2.72
N ALA A 304 16.08 3.04 -2.09
CA ALA A 304 16.81 3.76 -1.07
C ALA A 304 16.99 2.93 0.21
N ALA A 305 15.91 2.24 0.64
CA ALA A 305 15.99 1.29 1.75
C ALA A 305 17.02 0.19 1.48
N GLY A 306 17.04 -0.35 0.25
CA GLY A 306 18.04 -1.32 -0.21
C GLY A 306 19.46 -0.77 -0.15
N ALA A 307 19.67 0.45 -0.64
CA ALA A 307 20.99 1.11 -0.62
C ALA A 307 21.49 1.35 0.82
N LEU A 308 20.60 1.68 1.77
CA LEU A 308 20.96 1.92 3.16
C LEU A 308 21.23 0.64 3.96
N THR A 309 20.53 -0.46 3.63
CA THR A 309 20.57 -1.70 4.42
C THR A 309 21.35 -2.83 3.76
N ARG A 310 21.53 -2.79 2.44
CA ARG A 310 22.21 -3.81 1.63
C ARG A 310 22.93 -3.19 0.43
N PRO A 311 23.89 -2.29 0.63
CA PRO A 311 24.56 -1.57 -0.47
C PRO A 311 25.24 -2.53 -1.46
N ASP A 312 25.70 -3.67 -1.00
CA ASP A 312 26.33 -4.72 -1.82
C ASP A 312 25.34 -5.73 -2.44
N ALA A 313 24.04 -5.44 -2.43
CA ALA A 313 23.10 -6.22 -3.21
C ALA A 313 23.50 -6.19 -4.71
N GLY A 314 23.67 -7.38 -5.33
CA GLY A 314 24.14 -7.52 -6.71
C GLY A 314 25.68 -7.65 -6.86
N ARG A 315 26.46 -7.46 -5.79
CA ARG A 315 27.94 -7.63 -5.83
C ARG A 315 28.34 -9.02 -6.29
N ARG A 316 27.70 -10.05 -5.76
CA ARG A 316 27.98 -11.45 -6.11
C ARG A 316 27.74 -11.74 -7.60
N GLU A 317 26.64 -11.25 -8.14
CA GLU A 317 26.30 -11.38 -9.56
C GLU A 317 27.27 -10.59 -10.44
N ALA A 318 27.69 -9.40 -9.98
CA ALA A 318 28.72 -8.62 -10.67
C ALA A 318 30.08 -9.34 -10.68
N LEU A 319 30.52 -9.93 -9.55
CA LEU A 319 31.72 -10.75 -9.49
C LEU A 319 31.68 -11.93 -10.48
N THR A 320 30.54 -12.62 -10.53
CA THR A 320 30.34 -13.72 -11.48
C THR A 320 30.42 -13.25 -12.94
N ALA A 321 29.83 -12.10 -13.25
CA ALA A 321 29.88 -11.50 -14.57
C ALA A 321 31.31 -11.07 -14.95
N LEU A 322 32.04 -10.45 -14.03
CA LEU A 322 33.44 -10.07 -14.24
C LEU A 322 34.33 -11.29 -14.47
N ALA A 323 34.13 -12.37 -13.71
CA ALA A 323 34.83 -13.64 -13.90
C ALA A 323 34.47 -14.32 -15.24
N ALA A 324 33.36 -13.96 -15.84
CA ALA A 324 32.96 -14.37 -17.19
C ALA A 324 33.41 -13.37 -18.29
N GLY A 325 34.34 -12.46 -17.99
CA GLY A 325 34.90 -11.51 -18.97
C GLY A 325 34.05 -10.26 -19.21
N ARG A 326 33.04 -9.99 -18.35
CA ARG A 326 32.30 -8.74 -18.39
C ARG A 326 33.05 -7.64 -17.65
N SER A 327 32.60 -6.40 -17.75
CA SER A 327 33.25 -5.26 -17.15
C SER A 327 32.39 -4.56 -16.10
N LEU A 328 33.05 -3.84 -15.21
CA LEU A 328 32.44 -2.95 -14.22
C LEU A 328 32.69 -1.49 -14.61
N GLU A 329 31.62 -0.74 -14.82
CA GLU A 329 31.69 0.72 -14.96
C GLU A 329 31.75 1.36 -13.57
N THR A 330 32.75 2.19 -13.33
CA THR A 330 32.93 2.95 -12.07
C THR A 330 33.01 4.45 -12.34
N GLU A 331 33.12 5.26 -11.30
CA GLU A 331 33.37 6.71 -11.44
C GLU A 331 34.75 7.00 -12.05
N ARG A 332 35.74 6.14 -11.82
CA ARG A 332 37.11 6.29 -12.32
C ARG A 332 37.34 5.65 -13.69
N GLY A 333 36.34 4.98 -14.23
CA GLY A 333 36.43 4.33 -15.54
C GLY A 333 35.90 2.91 -15.54
N ARG A 334 36.30 2.16 -16.55
CA ARG A 334 35.89 0.77 -16.75
C ARG A 334 36.94 -0.18 -16.22
N LEU A 335 36.53 -1.12 -15.40
CA LEU A 335 37.33 -2.21 -14.86
C LEU A 335 36.94 -3.54 -15.51
N GLY A 336 37.87 -4.41 -15.74
CA GLY A 336 37.69 -5.75 -16.25
C GLY A 336 39.03 -6.41 -16.51
N LEU A 337 39.10 -7.72 -16.36
CA LEU A 337 40.28 -8.50 -16.71
C LEU A 337 40.31 -8.75 -18.22
N PRO A 338 41.48 -8.68 -18.87
CA PRO A 338 41.62 -9.07 -20.27
C PRO A 338 41.17 -10.52 -20.48
N ALA A 339 40.45 -10.79 -21.57
CA ALA A 339 39.89 -12.11 -21.84
C ALA A 339 40.99 -13.20 -21.84
N GLY A 340 42.16 -12.92 -22.42
CA GLY A 340 43.26 -13.86 -22.45
C GLY A 340 43.84 -14.23 -21.05
N GLU A 341 43.77 -13.33 -20.08
CA GLU A 341 44.15 -13.63 -18.69
C GLU A 341 43.10 -14.54 -18.02
N LEU A 342 41.81 -14.31 -18.27
CA LEU A 342 40.73 -15.11 -17.72
C LEU A 342 40.74 -16.54 -18.28
N ASP A 343 41.00 -16.70 -19.58
CA ASP A 343 41.02 -18.01 -20.25
C ASP A 343 42.11 -18.94 -19.71
N ALA A 344 43.19 -18.37 -19.20
CA ALA A 344 44.29 -19.11 -18.58
C ALA A 344 44.00 -19.60 -17.14
N LEU A 345 42.89 -19.14 -16.51
CA LEU A 345 42.56 -19.42 -15.12
C LEU A 345 41.45 -20.45 -14.98
N HIS A 346 41.51 -21.30 -13.94
CA HIS A 346 40.39 -22.12 -13.52
C HIS A 346 39.28 -21.25 -12.88
N ALA A 347 38.05 -21.75 -12.84
CA ALA A 347 36.90 -20.98 -12.37
C ALA A 347 37.05 -20.35 -10.98
N SER A 348 37.63 -21.05 -10.03
CA SER A 348 37.95 -20.52 -8.68
C SER A 348 38.97 -19.39 -8.72
N GLN A 349 40.01 -19.54 -9.52
CA GLN A 349 41.06 -18.54 -9.70
C GLN A 349 40.57 -17.27 -10.39
N ARG A 350 39.55 -17.38 -11.27
CA ARG A 350 38.92 -16.23 -11.90
C ARG A 350 38.22 -15.32 -10.88
N VAL A 351 37.53 -15.90 -9.91
CA VAL A 351 36.87 -15.14 -8.84
C VAL A 351 37.90 -14.43 -7.96
N GLU A 352 38.95 -15.13 -7.57
CA GLU A 352 40.07 -14.55 -6.77
C GLU A 352 40.75 -13.40 -7.53
N ALA A 353 41.02 -13.56 -8.83
CA ALA A 353 41.60 -12.51 -9.66
C ALA A 353 40.67 -11.27 -9.76
N VAL A 354 39.38 -11.48 -9.85
CA VAL A 354 38.41 -10.38 -9.85
C VAL A 354 38.35 -9.67 -8.49
N GLU A 355 38.39 -10.40 -7.37
CA GLU A 355 38.42 -9.80 -6.04
C GLU A 355 39.72 -8.99 -5.82
N GLU A 356 40.86 -9.49 -6.31
CA GLU A 356 42.10 -8.75 -6.27
C GLU A 356 42.04 -7.47 -7.13
N LEU A 357 41.45 -7.54 -8.33
CA LEU A 357 41.23 -6.37 -9.18
C LEU A 357 40.37 -5.30 -8.46
N LEU A 358 39.28 -5.71 -7.80
CA LEU A 358 38.44 -4.80 -7.03
C LEU A 358 39.18 -4.19 -5.85
N ARG A 359 39.98 -4.99 -5.14
CA ARG A 359 40.82 -4.53 -4.02
C ARG A 359 41.86 -3.48 -4.48
N GLN A 360 42.53 -3.72 -5.60
CA GLN A 360 43.48 -2.77 -6.20
C GLN A 360 42.79 -1.47 -6.65
N ALA A 361 41.53 -1.58 -7.10
CA ALA A 361 40.72 -0.42 -7.45
C ALA A 361 40.12 0.30 -6.23
N GLY A 362 40.37 -0.17 -5.00
CA GLY A 362 39.82 0.39 -3.77
C GLY A 362 38.34 0.11 -3.56
N ILE A 363 37.81 -0.96 -4.19
CA ILE A 363 36.38 -1.36 -4.09
C ILE A 363 36.28 -2.51 -3.09
N ALA A 364 36.03 -2.19 -1.84
CA ALA A 364 35.77 -3.14 -0.75
C ALA A 364 34.30 -3.44 -0.57
N GLU A 365 33.97 -4.43 0.25
CA GLU A 365 32.62 -4.62 0.75
C GLU A 365 32.17 -3.44 1.61
N GLN A 366 30.93 -3.02 1.43
CA GLN A 366 30.37 -1.87 2.13
C GLN A 366 29.66 -2.30 3.40
N THR A 367 29.90 -1.57 4.48
CA THR A 367 29.09 -1.69 5.69
C THR A 367 27.73 -0.99 5.47
N PRO A 368 26.60 -1.64 5.75
CA PRO A 368 25.30 -1.00 5.69
C PRO A 368 25.23 0.24 6.60
N VAL A 369 24.65 1.32 6.10
CA VAL A 369 24.42 2.55 6.87
C VAL A 369 23.40 2.30 7.98
N LEU A 370 22.36 1.53 7.66
CA LEU A 370 21.34 1.13 8.62
C LEU A 370 21.42 -0.38 8.89
N THR A 371 21.67 -0.73 10.15
CA THR A 371 21.61 -2.10 10.66
C THR A 371 20.33 -2.37 11.48
N GLY A 372 19.48 -1.36 11.65
CA GLY A 372 18.21 -1.39 12.33
C GLY A 372 17.44 -0.09 12.11
N GLU A 373 16.18 -0.04 12.55
CA GLU A 373 15.31 1.12 12.42
C GLU A 373 15.64 2.23 13.42
N ALA A 374 16.32 1.89 14.51
CA ALA A 374 16.55 2.78 15.63
C ALA A 374 17.29 4.07 15.23
N THR A 375 18.26 3.97 14.30
CA THR A 375 19.10 5.07 13.85
C THR A 375 18.59 5.79 12.60
N LEU A 376 17.41 5.47 12.13
CA LEU A 376 16.84 6.05 10.88
C LEU A 376 16.78 7.58 10.94
N PHE A 377 16.34 8.13 12.06
CA PHE A 377 16.20 9.57 12.23
C PHE A 377 17.52 10.29 12.56
N ASP A 378 18.59 9.54 12.78
CA ASP A 378 19.94 10.11 13.02
C ASP A 378 20.72 10.33 11.71
N LEU A 379 20.19 9.87 10.56
CA LEU A 379 20.85 9.97 9.25
C LEU A 379 21.22 11.40 8.89
N THR A 380 22.47 11.55 8.44
CA THR A 380 23.05 12.81 7.98
C THR A 380 23.46 12.73 6.49
N GLU A 381 23.86 13.85 5.91
CA GLU A 381 24.39 13.88 4.54
C GLU A 381 25.69 13.08 4.42
N ASP A 382 26.54 13.12 5.45
CA ASP A 382 27.82 12.43 5.44
C ASP A 382 27.67 10.91 5.44
N ASP A 383 26.65 10.37 6.16
CA ASP A 383 26.34 8.93 6.14
C ASP A 383 25.95 8.43 4.75
N LEU A 384 25.41 9.30 3.92
CA LEU A 384 24.92 8.98 2.59
C LEU A 384 25.99 9.14 1.49
N ARG A 385 27.12 9.76 1.80
CA ARG A 385 28.16 10.16 0.81
C ARG A 385 28.75 8.97 0.09
N GLU A 386 29.16 7.94 0.82
CA GLU A 386 29.91 6.80 0.31
C GLU A 386 29.02 5.55 0.12
N VAL A 387 27.71 5.73 -0.07
CA VAL A 387 26.82 4.63 -0.39
C VAL A 387 26.81 4.37 -1.90
N PHE A 388 27.38 3.24 -2.29
CA PHE A 388 27.41 2.78 -3.68
C PHE A 388 26.45 1.62 -3.88
N VAL A 389 25.92 1.48 -5.09
CA VAL A 389 25.04 0.36 -5.46
C VAL A 389 25.52 -0.30 -6.74
N TRP A 390 25.37 -1.60 -6.80
CA TRP A 390 25.67 -2.44 -7.95
C TRP A 390 24.46 -2.55 -8.86
N ARG A 391 24.60 -2.22 -10.14
CA ARG A 391 23.49 -2.26 -11.11
C ARG A 391 23.92 -2.91 -12.42
N PRO A 392 23.10 -3.82 -13.01
CA PRO A 392 23.35 -4.31 -14.35
C PRO A 392 23.21 -3.16 -15.37
N VAL A 393 24.06 -3.17 -16.38
CA VAL A 393 24.05 -2.18 -17.47
C VAL A 393 23.14 -2.66 -18.58
N SER A 394 22.20 -1.82 -18.99
CA SER A 394 21.38 -2.04 -20.18
C SER A 394 21.63 -0.95 -21.21
N ARG A 395 21.70 -1.32 -22.48
CA ARG A 395 21.80 -0.39 -23.61
C ARG A 395 20.64 -0.62 -24.56
N ARG A 396 19.90 0.43 -24.88
CA ARG A 396 18.70 0.36 -25.72
C ARG A 396 17.67 -0.67 -25.26
N GLY A 397 17.53 -0.82 -23.93
CA GLY A 397 16.60 -1.77 -23.32
C GLY A 397 17.08 -3.22 -23.22
N ALA A 398 18.24 -3.58 -23.81
CA ALA A 398 18.81 -4.92 -23.72
C ALA A 398 19.93 -4.96 -22.67
N PRO A 399 20.01 -6.00 -21.79
CA PRO A 399 21.11 -6.18 -20.86
C PRO A 399 22.42 -6.46 -21.62
N THR A 400 23.49 -5.78 -21.21
CA THR A 400 24.82 -5.98 -21.82
C THR A 400 25.62 -7.10 -21.15
N GLY A 401 25.22 -7.50 -19.94
CA GLY A 401 25.98 -8.35 -19.04
C GLY A 401 27.04 -7.60 -18.23
N ASP A 402 27.35 -6.35 -18.57
CA ASP A 402 28.24 -5.49 -17.78
C ASP A 402 27.51 -4.97 -16.53
N TRP A 403 28.29 -4.54 -15.54
CA TRP A 403 27.78 -3.99 -14.30
C TRP A 403 28.29 -2.56 -14.09
N ARG A 404 27.58 -1.83 -13.23
CA ARG A 404 27.98 -0.48 -12.81
C ARG A 404 27.93 -0.37 -11.31
N LEU A 405 29.01 0.19 -10.72
CA LEU A 405 29.08 0.64 -9.34
C LEU A 405 29.01 2.16 -9.31
N SER A 406 27.99 2.70 -8.68
CA SER A 406 27.76 4.16 -8.67
C SER A 406 27.18 4.61 -7.34
N ARG A 407 27.47 5.86 -6.96
CA ARG A 407 26.86 6.50 -5.79
C ARG A 407 25.34 6.50 -5.94
N PHE A 408 24.64 6.25 -4.85
CA PHE A 408 23.18 6.23 -4.86
C PHE A 408 22.58 7.59 -4.48
N PHE A 409 23.07 8.16 -3.40
CA PHE A 409 22.51 9.40 -2.82
C PHE A 409 23.24 10.67 -3.29
N TRP A 410 24.43 10.52 -3.81
CA TRP A 410 25.28 11.62 -4.25
C TRP A 410 25.49 11.61 -5.76
N THR A 411 25.80 12.78 -6.33
CA THR A 411 26.11 12.92 -7.76
C THR A 411 27.44 12.26 -8.08
N LYS A 412 27.56 11.76 -9.31
CA LYS A 412 28.80 11.16 -9.79
C LYS A 412 29.94 12.19 -9.72
N GLN A 413 31.07 11.79 -9.16
CA GLN A 413 32.32 12.52 -9.28
C GLN A 413 32.91 12.28 -10.67
N SER A 414 33.51 13.31 -11.27
CA SER A 414 34.21 13.16 -12.54
C SER A 414 35.67 13.59 -12.39
N TYR A 415 36.52 12.95 -13.18
CA TYR A 415 37.98 13.14 -13.18
C TYR A 415 38.43 13.64 -14.55
N ASP A 416 39.54 14.37 -14.62
CA ASP A 416 40.21 14.74 -15.85
C ASP A 416 41.11 13.61 -16.37
N ALA A 417 41.91 13.90 -17.41
CA ALA A 417 42.83 12.94 -18.01
C ALA A 417 44.01 12.58 -17.08
N ASP A 418 44.35 13.45 -16.15
CA ASP A 418 45.41 13.27 -15.18
C ASP A 418 44.93 12.59 -13.89
N GLY A 419 43.62 12.28 -13.80
CA GLY A 419 43.03 11.63 -12.65
C GLY A 419 42.63 12.58 -11.50
N GLU A 420 42.76 13.89 -11.72
CA GLU A 420 42.35 14.91 -10.76
C GLU A 420 40.83 15.16 -10.82
N VAL A 421 40.24 15.61 -9.70
CA VAL A 421 38.81 15.82 -9.60
C VAL A 421 38.39 17.01 -10.45
N LYS A 422 37.80 16.76 -11.62
CA LYS A 422 37.22 17.77 -12.50
C LYS A 422 35.91 18.35 -11.96
N LYS A 423 35.08 17.48 -11.39
CA LYS A 423 33.82 17.86 -10.74
C LYS A 423 33.65 17.07 -9.47
N ALA A 424 33.58 17.78 -8.36
CA ALA A 424 33.33 17.18 -7.06
C ALA A 424 31.92 16.59 -6.97
N THR A 425 31.79 15.54 -6.20
CA THR A 425 30.49 14.97 -5.84
C THR A 425 29.71 15.94 -4.94
N ALA A 426 28.39 15.91 -5.01
CA ALA A 426 27.50 16.71 -4.19
C ALA A 426 26.23 15.90 -3.86
N PRO A 427 25.51 16.23 -2.78
CA PRO A 427 24.25 15.57 -2.46
C PRO A 427 23.27 15.60 -3.62
N GLY A 428 22.69 14.47 -3.95
CA GLY A 428 21.64 14.35 -4.96
C GLY A 428 20.33 14.98 -4.49
N LYS A 429 19.52 15.49 -5.41
CA LYS A 429 18.22 16.09 -5.09
C LYS A 429 17.33 15.17 -4.25
N ASN A 430 17.33 13.86 -4.56
CA ASN A 430 16.52 12.88 -3.83
C ASN A 430 17.06 12.67 -2.40
N ALA A 431 18.36 12.71 -2.17
CA ALA A 431 18.95 12.62 -0.83
C ALA A 431 18.58 13.83 0.03
N ILE A 432 18.68 15.05 -0.54
CA ILE A 432 18.29 16.30 0.14
C ILE A 432 16.80 16.25 0.51
N ALA A 433 15.94 15.85 -0.43
CA ALA A 433 14.51 15.72 -0.20
C ALA A 433 14.21 14.68 0.88
N MET A 434 14.83 13.50 0.82
CA MET A 434 14.65 12.42 1.81
C MET A 434 15.03 12.89 3.23
N LEU A 435 16.20 13.53 3.40
CA LEU A 435 16.64 14.03 4.70
C LEU A 435 15.73 15.17 5.23
N SER A 436 15.21 16.02 4.34
CA SER A 436 14.20 17.02 4.72
C SER A 436 12.91 16.36 5.19
N GLN A 437 12.40 15.39 4.43
CA GLN A 437 11.18 14.67 4.77
C GLN A 437 11.33 13.81 6.04
N LEU A 438 12.53 13.29 6.34
CA LEU A 438 12.82 12.61 7.61
C LEU A 438 12.69 13.56 8.80
N ARG A 439 13.16 14.82 8.67
CA ARG A 439 12.97 15.85 9.72
C ARG A 439 11.49 16.16 9.91
N ASP A 440 10.75 16.37 8.83
CA ASP A 440 9.31 16.66 8.88
C ASP A 440 8.50 15.47 9.42
N ALA A 441 8.94 14.24 9.15
CA ALA A 441 8.29 13.02 9.61
C ALA A 441 8.29 12.86 11.14
N ARG A 442 9.21 13.53 11.85
CA ARG A 442 9.25 13.53 13.33
C ARG A 442 7.98 14.12 13.96
N THR A 443 7.31 15.04 13.26
CA THR A 443 6.10 15.72 13.73
C THR A 443 4.79 15.06 13.27
N ARG A 444 4.87 13.90 12.63
CA ARG A 444 3.67 13.18 12.19
C ARG A 444 2.82 12.71 13.37
N PRO A 445 1.47 12.63 13.23
CA PRO A 445 0.57 12.15 14.27
C PRO A 445 0.97 10.76 14.81
N LEU A 446 0.74 10.52 16.10
CA LEU A 446 1.14 9.29 16.80
C LEU A 446 0.67 8.02 16.08
N TRP A 447 -0.56 8.00 15.51
CA TRP A 447 -1.04 6.84 14.80
C TRP A 447 -0.15 6.44 13.59
N ARG A 448 0.48 7.41 12.92
CA ARG A 448 1.41 7.13 11.81
C ARG A 448 2.72 6.53 12.32
N ILE A 449 3.19 6.98 13.46
CA ILE A 449 4.35 6.40 14.16
C ILE A 449 4.06 4.93 14.51
N LEU A 450 2.87 4.64 15.07
CA LEU A 450 2.46 3.26 15.39
C LEU A 450 2.41 2.36 14.14
N VAL A 451 1.92 2.85 13.02
CA VAL A 451 1.95 2.11 11.74
C VAL A 451 3.38 1.86 11.27
N ALA A 452 4.26 2.87 11.40
CA ALA A 452 5.66 2.79 10.99
C ALA A 452 6.44 1.70 11.76
N LEU A 453 6.12 1.46 13.03
CA LEU A 453 6.72 0.41 13.85
C LEU A 453 6.48 -1.02 13.34
N SER A 454 5.62 -1.21 12.33
CA SER A 454 5.34 -2.50 11.70
C SER A 454 4.90 -3.60 12.66
N VAL A 455 4.23 -3.26 13.76
CA VAL A 455 3.69 -4.22 14.73
C VAL A 455 2.64 -5.10 14.02
N ARG A 456 2.78 -6.41 14.15
CA ARG A 456 1.87 -7.34 13.49
C ARG A 456 0.42 -7.08 13.92
N HIS A 457 -0.50 -7.07 12.97
CA HIS A 457 -1.93 -6.77 13.14
C HIS A 457 -2.28 -5.31 13.48
N VAL A 458 -1.31 -4.46 13.81
CA VAL A 458 -1.54 -3.02 14.03
C VAL A 458 -1.49 -2.29 12.69
N GLY A 459 -2.64 -2.20 12.03
CA GLY A 459 -2.81 -1.41 10.80
C GLY A 459 -3.32 0.00 11.10
N PRO A 460 -3.53 0.85 10.07
CA PRO A 460 -3.95 2.25 10.25
C PRO A 460 -5.22 2.44 11.10
N THR A 461 -6.20 1.54 10.99
CA THR A 461 -7.44 1.61 11.79
C THR A 461 -7.16 1.38 13.27
N ALA A 462 -6.48 0.28 13.61
CA ALA A 462 -6.12 0.00 15.00
C ALA A 462 -5.17 1.05 15.57
N ALA A 463 -4.19 1.52 14.79
CA ALA A 463 -3.25 2.55 15.21
C ALA A 463 -3.96 3.87 15.55
N ARG A 464 -4.96 4.29 14.76
CA ARG A 464 -5.78 5.48 15.05
C ARG A 464 -6.60 5.31 16.31
N ALA A 465 -7.25 4.17 16.49
CA ALA A 465 -8.04 3.89 17.69
C ALA A 465 -7.17 3.89 18.94
N LEU A 466 -5.99 3.27 18.90
CA LEU A 466 -5.03 3.26 19.99
C LEU A 466 -4.49 4.67 20.30
N ALA A 467 -4.10 5.43 19.28
CA ALA A 467 -3.60 6.79 19.44
C ALA A 467 -4.67 7.73 20.05
N ALA A 468 -5.91 7.64 19.57
CA ALA A 468 -7.03 8.42 20.11
C ALA A 468 -7.31 8.11 21.58
N ARG A 469 -7.26 6.81 21.97
CA ARG A 469 -7.57 6.37 23.35
C ARG A 469 -6.44 6.69 24.34
N PHE A 470 -5.19 6.37 23.98
CA PHE A 470 -4.05 6.49 24.91
C PHE A 470 -3.30 7.81 24.79
N ARG A 471 -3.40 8.51 23.67
CA ARG A 471 -2.84 9.85 23.41
C ARG A 471 -1.32 9.97 23.51
N SER A 472 -0.64 9.02 24.12
CA SER A 472 0.82 8.99 24.20
C SER A 472 1.37 7.57 24.03
N LEU A 473 2.58 7.49 23.51
CA LEU A 473 3.31 6.24 23.40
C LEU A 473 3.61 5.65 24.78
N GLU A 474 3.90 6.50 25.76
CA GLU A 474 4.13 6.09 27.14
C GLU A 474 2.91 5.38 27.73
N ALA A 475 1.72 6.02 27.69
CA ALA A 475 0.47 5.42 28.17
C ALA A 475 0.15 4.11 27.44
N LEU A 476 0.37 4.08 26.12
CA LEU A 476 0.19 2.87 25.32
C LEU A 476 1.16 1.75 25.71
N CYS A 477 2.40 2.10 26.09
CA CYS A 477 3.39 1.15 26.59
C CYS A 477 3.10 0.67 28.02
N GLN A 478 2.36 1.38 28.83
CA GLN A 478 1.96 0.97 30.18
C GLN A 478 0.69 0.12 30.21
N ALA A 479 -0.20 0.28 29.21
CA ALA A 479 -1.49 -0.39 29.15
C ALA A 479 -1.35 -1.91 29.04
N ASP A 480 -2.20 -2.65 29.76
CA ASP A 480 -2.24 -4.12 29.69
C ASP A 480 -3.09 -4.63 28.51
N VAL A 481 -3.10 -5.97 28.29
CA VAL A 481 -3.86 -6.59 27.20
C VAL A 481 -5.36 -6.32 27.31
N SER A 482 -5.90 -6.26 28.52
CA SER A 482 -7.33 -6.02 28.77
C SER A 482 -7.73 -4.60 28.37
N GLU A 483 -6.96 -3.61 28.83
CA GLU A 483 -7.16 -2.19 28.53
C GLU A 483 -7.05 -1.92 27.03
N LEU A 484 -6.06 -2.54 26.37
CA LEU A 484 -5.89 -2.45 24.91
C LEU A 484 -7.06 -3.07 24.14
N ALA A 485 -7.56 -4.21 24.60
CA ALA A 485 -8.65 -4.92 23.95
C ALA A 485 -10.04 -4.27 24.14
N GLU A 486 -10.19 -3.35 25.09
CA GLU A 486 -11.39 -2.53 25.28
C GLU A 486 -11.55 -1.46 24.19
N VAL A 487 -10.48 -1.11 23.49
CA VAL A 487 -10.51 -0.12 22.40
C VAL A 487 -11.29 -0.67 21.22
N ASP A 488 -12.27 0.07 20.74
CA ASP A 488 -13.08 -0.35 19.59
C ASP A 488 -12.20 -0.57 18.35
N GLY A 489 -12.40 -1.70 17.69
CA GLY A 489 -11.56 -2.14 16.56
C GLY A 489 -10.19 -2.73 16.96
N VAL A 490 -9.89 -2.87 18.26
CA VAL A 490 -8.68 -3.54 18.78
C VAL A 490 -9.09 -4.78 19.54
N GLY A 491 -9.03 -5.95 18.91
CA GLY A 491 -9.30 -7.24 19.58
C GLY A 491 -8.08 -7.76 20.34
N SER A 492 -8.27 -8.84 21.11
CA SER A 492 -7.21 -9.48 21.90
C SER A 492 -5.95 -9.83 21.10
N THR A 493 -6.10 -10.28 19.85
CA THR A 493 -4.97 -10.58 18.96
C THR A 493 -4.08 -9.36 18.68
N ILE A 494 -4.68 -8.19 18.51
CA ILE A 494 -3.94 -6.93 18.28
C ILE A 494 -3.27 -6.49 19.57
N ALA A 495 -4.00 -6.51 20.68
CA ALA A 495 -3.51 -6.16 22.02
C ALA A 495 -2.30 -7.02 22.42
N GLU A 496 -2.41 -8.34 22.31
CA GLU A 496 -1.31 -9.27 22.58
C GLU A 496 -0.11 -9.05 21.64
N SER A 497 -0.36 -8.69 20.37
CA SER A 497 0.73 -8.43 19.42
C SER A 497 1.52 -7.18 19.81
N TRP A 498 0.83 -6.14 20.28
CA TRP A 498 1.48 -4.93 20.80
C TRP A 498 2.30 -5.22 22.05
N VAL A 499 1.72 -5.92 23.04
CA VAL A 499 2.40 -6.25 24.31
C VAL A 499 3.66 -7.08 24.04
N ARG A 500 3.55 -8.16 23.26
CA ARG A 500 4.71 -8.99 22.88
C ARG A 500 5.79 -8.18 22.13
N TRP A 501 5.37 -7.25 21.25
CA TRP A 501 6.32 -6.44 20.51
C TRP A 501 7.11 -5.50 21.43
N ARG A 502 6.46 -4.80 22.35
CA ARG A 502 7.13 -3.85 23.26
C ARG A 502 8.04 -4.53 24.31
N GLU A 503 7.86 -5.83 24.58
CA GLU A 503 8.70 -6.59 25.51
C GLU A 503 10.07 -6.92 24.93
N VAL A 504 10.25 -6.82 23.63
CA VAL A 504 11.52 -7.10 22.95
C VAL A 504 12.49 -5.92 23.08
N ASP A 505 13.71 -6.19 23.55
CA ASP A 505 14.72 -5.17 23.87
C ASP A 505 15.02 -4.23 22.70
N TRP A 506 15.27 -4.77 21.51
CA TRP A 506 15.60 -3.94 20.36
C TRP A 506 14.42 -3.11 19.83
N HIS A 507 13.17 -3.51 20.12
CA HIS A 507 12.01 -2.69 19.84
C HIS A 507 11.92 -1.49 20.82
N ARG A 508 12.26 -1.71 22.11
CA ARG A 508 12.37 -0.61 23.08
C ARG A 508 13.48 0.35 22.70
N GLU A 509 14.59 -0.16 22.16
CA GLU A 509 15.67 0.67 21.63
C GLU A 509 15.18 1.58 20.48
N ILE A 510 14.35 1.06 19.55
CA ILE A 510 13.72 1.88 18.49
C ILE A 510 12.94 3.03 19.11
N LEU A 511 12.03 2.73 20.05
CA LEU A 511 11.19 3.76 20.68
C LEU A 511 12.03 4.85 21.37
N SER A 512 13.01 4.43 22.20
CA SER A 512 13.89 5.34 22.92
C SER A 512 14.73 6.20 21.99
N ARG A 513 15.29 5.63 20.90
CA ARG A 513 16.08 6.38 19.94
C ARG A 513 15.24 7.36 19.13
N TRP A 514 14.05 6.95 18.70
CA TRP A 514 13.15 7.83 17.97
C TRP A 514 12.68 9.00 18.83
N GLU A 515 12.36 8.76 20.10
CA GLU A 515 12.02 9.80 21.05
C GLU A 515 13.20 10.78 21.27
N ALA A 516 14.40 10.26 21.49
CA ALA A 516 15.64 11.07 21.62
C ALA A 516 15.93 11.89 20.36
N ALA A 517 15.59 11.36 19.17
CA ALA A 517 15.71 12.08 17.90
C ALA A 517 14.57 13.11 17.69
N GLY A 518 13.63 13.26 18.62
CA GLY A 518 12.53 14.23 18.57
C GLY A 518 11.32 13.76 17.76
N VAL A 519 11.14 12.44 17.57
CA VAL A 519 9.91 11.90 16.99
C VAL A 519 8.77 12.09 17.99
N ARG A 520 7.63 12.55 17.50
CA ARG A 520 6.44 12.81 18.30
C ARG A 520 5.93 11.53 18.98
N THR A 521 5.87 11.55 20.30
CA THR A 521 5.36 10.45 21.13
C THR A 521 4.00 10.72 21.76
N GLN A 522 3.43 11.92 21.50
CA GLN A 522 2.14 12.35 22.04
C GLN A 522 1.27 12.97 20.93
N GLU A 523 -0.04 12.79 21.02
CA GLU A 523 -1.00 13.51 20.18
C GLU A 523 -1.14 14.96 20.66
N GLU A 524 -1.17 15.90 19.72
CA GLU A 524 -1.49 17.29 20.02
C GLU A 524 -3.01 17.50 20.04
N ALA A 525 -3.46 18.51 20.77
CA ALA A 525 -4.89 18.86 20.82
C ALA A 525 -5.46 19.22 19.44
N SER A 526 -4.64 19.73 18.54
CA SER A 526 -4.99 20.03 17.15
C SER A 526 -5.22 18.80 16.25
N ASP A 527 -4.66 17.64 16.61
CA ASP A 527 -4.81 16.39 15.87
C ASP A 527 -6.08 15.62 16.28
N LEU A 528 -6.69 16.05 17.38
CA LEU A 528 -7.96 15.52 17.83
C LEU A 528 -9.06 16.20 16.99
N GLN A 529 -9.82 15.42 16.24
CA GLN A 529 -11.15 15.88 15.82
C GLN A 529 -11.87 16.32 17.10
N GLU A 530 -12.53 17.48 17.11
CA GLU A 530 -13.34 17.91 18.24
C GLU A 530 -14.23 16.73 18.65
N GLU A 531 -13.89 16.08 19.77
CA GLU A 531 -14.77 15.08 20.33
C GLU A 531 -16.05 15.83 20.70
N PRO A 532 -17.22 15.36 20.26
CA PRO A 532 -18.47 15.95 20.68
C PRO A 532 -18.50 15.98 22.22
N ALA A 533 -19.03 17.05 22.78
CA ALA A 533 -19.10 17.22 24.23
C ALA A 533 -19.61 15.95 24.92
N ARG A 534 -19.01 15.54 26.03
CA ARG A 534 -19.38 14.32 26.78
C ARG A 534 -20.72 14.46 27.50
N THR A 535 -21.75 14.72 26.73
CA THR A 535 -23.12 15.01 27.20
C THR A 535 -23.81 13.82 27.88
N LEU A 536 -23.28 12.60 27.66
CA LEU A 536 -23.88 11.35 28.16
C LEU A 536 -23.03 10.62 29.20
N GLU A 537 -22.05 11.27 29.82
CA GLU A 537 -21.15 10.63 30.78
C GLU A 537 -21.93 10.03 31.97
N GLY A 538 -21.65 8.75 32.25
CA GLY A 538 -22.33 8.00 33.33
C GLY A 538 -23.75 7.51 32.99
N LEU A 539 -24.31 7.85 31.84
CA LEU A 539 -25.65 7.43 31.43
C LEU A 539 -25.62 6.12 30.63
N THR A 540 -26.65 5.29 30.85
CA THR A 540 -26.86 4.08 30.05
C THR A 540 -28.07 4.28 29.14
N VAL A 541 -27.87 4.21 27.83
CA VAL A 541 -28.91 4.43 26.82
C VAL A 541 -29.17 3.13 26.05
N VAL A 542 -30.43 2.79 25.87
CA VAL A 542 -30.86 1.64 25.04
C VAL A 542 -31.61 2.18 23.83
N VAL A 543 -31.18 1.76 22.64
CA VAL A 543 -31.86 2.07 21.38
C VAL A 543 -32.61 0.85 20.90
N THR A 544 -33.91 1.00 20.56
CA THR A 544 -34.77 -0.06 20.05
C THR A 544 -35.66 0.46 18.94
N GLY A 545 -36.07 -0.40 18.03
CA GLY A 545 -36.77 0.02 16.82
C GLY A 545 -35.83 0.50 15.72
N SER A 546 -36.38 1.11 14.67
CA SER A 546 -35.64 1.72 13.56
C SER A 546 -35.75 3.24 13.67
N LEU A 547 -34.65 3.92 13.75
CA LEU A 547 -34.56 5.37 13.69
C LEU A 547 -34.33 5.79 12.22
N GLU A 548 -34.76 6.98 11.86
CA GLU A 548 -34.60 7.49 10.49
C GLU A 548 -33.18 7.98 10.20
N GLY A 549 -32.56 8.71 11.10
CA GLY A 549 -31.20 9.27 10.97
C GLY A 549 -30.09 8.41 11.55
N PHE A 550 -30.41 7.34 12.28
CA PHE A 550 -29.42 6.48 12.92
C PHE A 550 -29.60 5.00 12.58
N THR A 551 -28.53 4.33 12.24
CA THR A 551 -28.46 2.87 12.33
C THR A 551 -28.28 2.46 13.80
N ARG A 552 -28.54 1.19 14.15
CA ARG A 552 -28.26 0.69 15.50
C ARG A 552 -26.82 0.90 15.94
N ASP A 553 -25.90 0.76 15.01
CA ASP A 553 -24.48 0.88 15.32
C ASP A 553 -24.03 2.34 15.36
N SER A 554 -24.54 3.20 14.46
CA SER A 554 -24.26 4.64 14.54
C SER A 554 -24.90 5.30 15.76
N ALA A 555 -26.07 4.85 16.20
CA ALA A 555 -26.66 5.34 17.45
C ALA A 555 -25.84 4.92 18.68
N LYS A 556 -25.34 3.68 18.71
CA LYS A 556 -24.42 3.24 19.78
C LYS A 556 -23.11 4.04 19.76
N GLU A 557 -22.54 4.24 18.58
CA GLU A 557 -21.33 5.02 18.39
C GLU A 557 -21.52 6.47 18.87
N ALA A 558 -22.65 7.09 18.52
CA ALA A 558 -23.01 8.45 18.97
C ALA A 558 -23.13 8.55 20.50
N ILE A 559 -23.65 7.51 21.16
CA ILE A 559 -23.75 7.41 22.62
C ILE A 559 -22.35 7.28 23.24
N VAL A 560 -21.52 6.37 22.70
CA VAL A 560 -20.17 6.10 23.23
C VAL A 560 -19.24 7.31 23.04
N LEU A 561 -19.28 7.96 21.86
CA LEU A 561 -18.52 9.17 21.57
C LEU A 561 -18.82 10.31 22.56
N ARG A 562 -20.01 10.32 23.16
CA ARG A 562 -20.40 11.32 24.16
C ARG A 562 -20.28 10.85 25.61
N GLY A 563 -19.50 9.76 25.83
CA GLY A 563 -19.21 9.22 27.15
C GLY A 563 -20.31 8.34 27.76
N GLY A 564 -21.39 8.04 27.01
CA GLY A 564 -22.49 7.19 27.45
C GLY A 564 -22.22 5.70 27.25
N LYS A 565 -22.96 4.85 27.95
CA LYS A 565 -22.96 3.39 27.77
C LYS A 565 -24.15 2.96 26.92
N ALA A 566 -23.89 2.48 25.69
CA ALA A 566 -24.91 1.87 24.87
C ALA A 566 -25.18 0.43 25.33
N SER A 567 -26.43 0.11 25.71
CA SER A 567 -26.83 -1.22 26.19
C SER A 567 -27.77 -1.94 25.21
N GLY A 568 -27.57 -3.24 25.04
CA GLY A 568 -28.44 -4.09 24.23
C GLY A 568 -29.75 -4.53 24.92
N SER A 569 -29.90 -4.30 26.25
CA SER A 569 -31.04 -4.76 27.05
C SER A 569 -31.51 -3.69 28.01
N VAL A 570 -32.84 -3.59 28.18
CA VAL A 570 -33.49 -2.68 29.13
C VAL A 570 -33.48 -3.26 30.55
N SER A 571 -33.02 -2.46 31.50
CA SER A 571 -32.96 -2.80 32.93
C SER A 571 -33.22 -1.57 33.81
N LYS A 572 -33.36 -1.76 35.12
CA LYS A 572 -33.49 -0.62 36.10
C LYS A 572 -32.29 0.32 36.11
N LYS A 573 -31.17 -0.07 35.49
CA LYS A 573 -29.96 0.78 35.38
C LYS A 573 -29.93 1.56 34.06
N THR A 574 -30.94 1.42 33.20
CA THR A 574 -31.06 2.17 31.95
C THR A 574 -31.55 3.59 32.27
N SER A 575 -30.85 4.59 31.78
CA SER A 575 -31.20 6.00 32.00
C SER A 575 -32.25 6.48 30.98
N PHE A 576 -32.05 6.11 29.71
CA PHE A 576 -32.95 6.48 28.62
C PHE A 576 -33.18 5.30 27.66
N VAL A 577 -34.38 5.21 27.11
CA VAL A 577 -34.71 4.25 26.06
C VAL A 577 -35.18 5.00 24.83
N VAL A 578 -34.42 4.95 23.76
CA VAL A 578 -34.75 5.56 22.47
C VAL A 578 -35.59 4.55 21.67
N VAL A 579 -36.75 4.97 21.24
CA VAL A 579 -37.77 4.14 20.59
C VAL A 579 -38.04 4.68 19.20
N GLY A 580 -37.62 3.95 18.19
CA GLY A 580 -37.97 4.19 16.80
C GLY A 580 -39.11 3.30 16.32
N ASP A 581 -39.39 3.34 15.02
CA ASP A 581 -40.45 2.55 14.39
C ASP A 581 -40.28 1.05 14.66
N LYS A 582 -41.41 0.37 14.91
CA LYS A 582 -41.49 -1.08 15.17
C LYS A 582 -40.62 -1.52 16.37
N ALA A 583 -40.61 -0.70 17.40
CA ALA A 583 -39.97 -1.06 18.66
C ALA A 583 -40.69 -2.27 19.28
N GLY A 584 -40.00 -3.35 19.51
CA GLY A 584 -40.53 -4.61 20.04
C GLY A 584 -40.61 -4.60 21.57
N SER A 585 -40.52 -5.79 22.18
CA SER A 585 -40.65 -6.05 23.63
C SER A 585 -39.79 -5.12 24.55
N LYS A 586 -38.79 -4.43 24.05
CA LYS A 586 -37.97 -3.53 24.83
C LYS A 586 -38.68 -2.22 25.19
N GLU A 587 -39.54 -1.72 24.33
CA GLU A 587 -40.38 -0.56 24.64
C GLU A 587 -41.39 -0.89 25.75
N THR A 588 -42.07 -2.05 25.64
CA THR A 588 -43.02 -2.52 26.68
C THR A 588 -42.30 -2.63 28.03
N LYS A 589 -41.11 -3.22 28.04
CA LYS A 589 -40.33 -3.34 29.26
C LYS A 589 -39.83 -2.01 29.82
N ALA A 590 -39.56 -1.01 28.95
CA ALA A 590 -39.18 0.33 29.38
C ALA A 590 -40.37 1.03 30.09
N ARG A 591 -41.58 0.91 29.54
CA ARG A 591 -42.80 1.42 30.16
C ARG A 591 -43.12 0.76 31.49
N GLU A 592 -42.99 -0.59 31.58
CA GLU A 592 -43.16 -1.35 32.83
C GLU A 592 -42.17 -0.92 33.93
N LEU A 593 -40.97 -0.53 33.56
CA LEU A 593 -39.94 -0.07 34.50
C LEU A 593 -39.97 1.43 34.80
N GLY A 594 -40.94 2.19 34.17
CA GLY A 594 -41.05 3.63 34.35
C GLY A 594 -39.86 4.44 33.86
N LEU A 595 -39.16 3.95 32.81
CA LEU A 595 -37.97 4.62 32.29
C LEU A 595 -38.35 5.72 31.30
N THR A 596 -37.52 6.76 31.20
CA THR A 596 -37.71 7.83 30.21
C THR A 596 -37.51 7.28 28.80
N ILE A 597 -38.56 7.44 27.99
CA ILE A 597 -38.61 7.01 26.60
C ILE A 597 -38.49 8.24 25.71
N LEU A 598 -37.58 8.21 24.77
CA LEU A 598 -37.36 9.25 23.78
C LEU A 598 -37.67 8.72 22.37
N ASP A 599 -38.20 9.56 21.54
CA ASP A 599 -38.20 9.38 20.09
C ASP A 599 -36.83 9.78 19.50
N GLU A 600 -36.74 9.83 18.19
CA GLU A 600 -35.48 10.17 17.51
C GLU A 600 -35.08 11.63 17.73
N ASP A 601 -36.03 12.56 17.71
CA ASP A 601 -35.75 13.98 17.97
C ASP A 601 -35.27 14.19 19.41
N GLY A 602 -35.90 13.52 20.38
CA GLY A 602 -35.44 13.47 21.76
C GLY A 602 -34.04 12.86 21.92
N PHE A 603 -33.71 11.86 21.09
CA PHE A 603 -32.38 11.28 21.06
C PHE A 603 -31.32 12.27 20.53
N VAL A 604 -31.64 13.00 19.46
CA VAL A 604 -30.74 14.05 18.93
C VAL A 604 -30.52 15.14 19.98
N ALA A 605 -31.60 15.62 20.62
CA ALA A 605 -31.51 16.61 21.69
C ALA A 605 -30.66 16.10 22.87
N LEU A 606 -30.83 14.83 23.26
CA LEU A 606 -30.03 14.17 24.29
C LEU A 606 -28.53 14.11 23.91
N LEU A 607 -28.23 13.80 22.65
CA LEU A 607 -26.85 13.76 22.16
C LEU A 607 -26.18 15.14 22.17
N GLU A 608 -26.90 16.18 21.82
CA GLU A 608 -26.36 17.56 21.72
C GLU A 608 -26.25 18.26 23.07
N GLY A 609 -27.28 18.20 23.90
CA GLY A 609 -27.39 18.97 25.13
C GLY A 609 -27.39 18.16 26.43
N GLY A 610 -27.38 16.81 26.33
CA GLY A 610 -27.40 15.94 27.52
C GLY A 610 -28.79 15.79 28.15
N PRO A 611 -28.88 15.16 29.37
CA PRO A 611 -30.16 14.81 30.01
C PRO A 611 -31.05 16.03 30.36
N GLN A 612 -30.48 17.22 30.40
CA GLN A 612 -31.21 18.45 30.71
C GLN A 612 -32.14 18.92 29.61
N THR A 613 -31.91 18.45 28.36
CA THR A 613 -32.70 18.84 27.17
C THR A 613 -33.90 17.94 26.95
N VAL A 614 -34.01 16.82 27.65
CA VAL A 614 -35.03 15.77 27.42
C VAL A 614 -35.77 15.36 28.70
N SER A 615 -35.75 16.21 29.71
CA SER A 615 -36.48 16.02 30.99
C SER A 615 -37.93 16.44 30.91
#